data_0f8aa5d92e9e257fa8d58ab32163ff40
#
_entry.id   0f8aa5d92e9e257fa8d58ab32163ff40
#
_cell.length_a   1.000
_cell.length_b   1.000
_cell.length_c   1.000
_cell.angle_alpha   90.00
_cell.angle_beta   90.00
_cell.angle_gamma   90.00
#
_symmetry.space_group_name_H-M   'P 1'
#
loop_
_entity.id
_entity.type
_entity.pdbx_description
1 polymer ?
#
loop_
_entity_poly.entity_id
_entity_poly.type
_entity_poly.pdbx_seq_one_letter_code
_entity_poly.pdbx_strand_id
1 'polypeptide(L)'
;NGPKPAGEELRVLFVGRPEERKGLPILLAAFGALVEHVPSRLTVIGAERDDVLRYLADPETMRWIDVRGRVSGEALQRALHEADLLCAPSLSGESFGMVLTEAFAAGTPAIASAIAGYSDVVSDGVDGVLVPPGDPQRLAEELQRAHHEPERLAAMGEAARHSAERYAWPHVADRVMAVYERAIELPEPQGAIERAARWAGLRPADGLPPSPPRRLPSLDPAPARRGNRRRKIARRAGLGAAGVLGVGLTALAAKKIGVDNVVESIVRSDFSWVLVACALMALSLFFRAASWYWIVRAALPHRPVRRRDVTSATMIGVLMSATLPARLGEPARALSLARRTGRMRETFPVLLGTVVSQTVLNLVALALLGVIIVSTTDLFHSGTQKLFVFSFVPLALLLLVLVGPPLMRRNGNGRLARLGAAMHVALLQVRAGLRVFRQPRRGAAAAAAQLTAWAIQLAACWALLAALGLSGQAGIGAAAAVLFAVNVTAVVPATPSNVGIFQFAVVSVLSTGFGVSGADALAYGVILQAVEIATAVALGLPALVREGLTWSDLRVQALSMAPVRLKPQPARFE
;
A
#
# COMPACT_ATOMS: atom_id res chain seq x y z
N ASN A 1 26.02 -29.46 26.88
CA ASN A 1 26.04 -28.13 26.30
C ASN A 1 25.60 -27.13 27.36
N GLY A 2 26.57 -26.41 27.95
CA GLY A 2 26.32 -25.38 28.95
C GLY A 2 25.60 -24.13 28.37
N PRO A 3 25.20 -23.19 29.25
CA PRO A 3 24.60 -21.93 28.81
C PRO A 3 25.59 -21.17 27.90
N LYS A 4 25.07 -20.58 26.84
CA LYS A 4 25.85 -19.79 25.90
C LYS A 4 26.41 -18.56 26.63
N PRO A 5 27.71 -18.25 26.50
CA PRO A 5 28.26 -17.03 27.10
C PRO A 5 27.57 -15.82 26.46
N ALA A 6 27.12 -14.88 27.29
CA ALA A 6 26.60 -13.62 26.82
C ALA A 6 27.70 -12.86 26.08
N GLY A 7 27.59 -12.72 24.76
CA GLY A 7 28.54 -11.97 23.94
C GLY A 7 28.24 -10.47 23.98
N GLU A 8 29.21 -9.63 23.68
CA GLU A 8 28.98 -8.18 23.50
C GLU A 8 28.05 -7.85 22.32
N GLU A 9 27.95 -8.75 21.34
CA GLU A 9 27.14 -8.61 20.13
C GLU A 9 25.94 -9.58 20.15
N LEU A 10 24.72 -9.07 19.91
CA LEU A 10 23.51 -9.88 19.81
C LEU A 10 23.44 -10.60 18.45
N ARG A 11 23.43 -11.92 18.45
CA ARG A 11 23.36 -12.76 17.24
C ARG A 11 21.93 -13.21 16.96
N VAL A 12 21.30 -12.55 16.01
CA VAL A 12 19.92 -12.83 15.57
C VAL A 12 19.94 -13.76 14.36
N LEU A 13 19.13 -14.80 14.35
CA LEU A 13 18.97 -15.72 13.23
C LEU A 13 17.57 -15.59 12.61
N PHE A 14 17.52 -15.53 11.30
CA PHE A 14 16.29 -15.70 10.51
C PHE A 14 16.44 -16.91 9.60
N VAL A 15 15.42 -17.77 9.59
CA VAL A 15 15.37 -18.96 8.71
C VAL A 15 14.04 -18.94 7.96
N GLY A 16 14.10 -18.77 6.66
CA GLY A 16 12.89 -18.76 5.83
C GLY A 16 13.16 -18.38 4.39
N ARG A 17 12.26 -18.81 3.50
CA ARG A 17 12.26 -18.37 2.10
C ARG A 17 11.93 -16.89 2.01
N PRO A 18 12.37 -16.17 0.95
CA PRO A 18 12.11 -14.73 0.77
C PRO A 18 10.65 -14.44 0.40
N GLU A 19 9.71 -15.23 0.94
CA GLU A 19 8.28 -15.01 0.82
C GLU A 19 7.84 -13.92 1.79
N GLU A 20 7.01 -13.00 1.35
CA GLU A 20 6.51 -11.89 2.19
C GLU A 20 5.85 -12.34 3.47
N ARG A 21 5.07 -13.45 3.39
CA ARG A 21 4.41 -14.02 4.56
C ARG A 21 5.39 -14.42 5.67
N LYS A 22 6.68 -14.66 5.36
CA LYS A 22 7.74 -14.96 6.33
C LYS A 22 8.23 -13.72 7.10
N GLY A 23 7.84 -12.51 6.66
CA GLY A 23 8.06 -11.28 7.39
C GLY A 23 9.51 -10.76 7.38
N LEU A 24 10.38 -11.25 6.46
CA LEU A 24 11.74 -10.73 6.32
C LEU A 24 11.80 -9.19 6.23
N PRO A 25 10.91 -8.49 5.49
CA PRO A 25 10.90 -7.03 5.45
C PRO A 25 10.63 -6.37 6.81
N ILE A 26 9.82 -7.01 7.66
CA ILE A 26 9.52 -6.52 9.02
C ILE A 26 10.75 -6.65 9.91
N LEU A 27 11.45 -7.79 9.83
CA LEU A 27 12.70 -8.00 10.54
C LEU A 27 13.76 -7.00 10.10
N LEU A 28 13.96 -6.80 8.80
CA LEU A 28 14.97 -5.87 8.28
C LEU A 28 14.69 -4.42 8.70
N ALA A 29 13.43 -4.01 8.79
CA ALA A 29 13.06 -2.70 9.33
C ALA A 29 13.36 -2.58 10.82
N ALA A 30 13.07 -3.60 11.61
CA ALA A 30 13.38 -3.67 13.04
C ALA A 30 14.90 -3.71 13.29
N PHE A 31 15.61 -4.54 12.55
CA PHE A 31 17.07 -4.73 12.67
C PHE A 31 17.84 -3.48 12.26
N GLY A 32 17.41 -2.78 11.19
CA GLY A 32 18.02 -1.52 10.79
C GLY A 32 17.97 -0.44 11.87
N ALA A 33 16.90 -0.41 12.69
CA ALA A 33 16.83 0.49 13.84
C ALA A 33 17.63 -0.04 15.04
N LEU A 34 17.73 -1.37 15.20
CA LEU A 34 18.46 -1.99 16.30
C LEU A 34 19.98 -1.71 16.22
N VAL A 35 20.58 -1.89 15.05
CA VAL A 35 22.04 -1.72 14.86
C VAL A 35 22.54 -0.29 15.08
N GLU A 36 21.64 0.70 15.10
CA GLU A 36 21.97 2.08 15.47
C GLU A 36 22.21 2.25 16.98
N HIS A 37 21.75 1.29 17.81
CA HIS A 37 21.75 1.41 19.27
C HIS A 37 22.40 0.24 19.99
N VAL A 38 22.47 -0.92 19.34
CA VAL A 38 22.94 -2.19 19.95
C VAL A 38 23.88 -2.91 18.98
N PRO A 39 25.07 -3.33 19.44
CA PRO A 39 25.93 -4.20 18.65
C PRO A 39 25.18 -5.49 18.30
N SER A 40 24.92 -5.71 17.03
CA SER A 40 24.08 -6.83 16.60
C SER A 40 24.47 -7.36 15.23
N ARG A 41 24.36 -8.66 15.04
CA ARG A 41 24.55 -9.35 13.76
C ARG A 41 23.32 -10.17 13.41
N LEU A 42 22.88 -10.07 12.16
CA LEU A 42 21.76 -10.85 11.63
C LEU A 42 22.27 -11.90 10.65
N THR A 43 22.03 -13.16 10.91
CA THR A 43 22.23 -14.25 9.95
C THR A 43 20.89 -14.56 9.27
N VAL A 44 20.89 -14.55 7.93
CA VAL A 44 19.71 -14.85 7.10
C VAL A 44 19.94 -16.13 6.32
N ILE A 45 19.12 -17.15 6.56
CA ILE A 45 19.17 -18.44 5.87
C ILE A 45 17.89 -18.62 5.04
N GLY A 46 18.04 -19.05 3.78
CA GLY A 46 16.95 -19.36 2.86
C GLY A 46 16.51 -18.20 1.96
N ALA A 47 17.21 -17.07 2.01
CA ALA A 47 17.07 -15.94 1.09
C ALA A 47 18.43 -15.59 0.48
N GLU A 48 18.42 -15.01 -0.71
CA GLU A 48 19.62 -14.53 -1.40
C GLU A 48 19.92 -13.07 -1.06
N ARG A 49 21.16 -12.62 -1.34
CA ARG A 49 21.60 -11.26 -1.06
C ARG A 49 20.71 -10.19 -1.70
N ASP A 50 20.26 -10.42 -2.92
CA ASP A 50 19.39 -9.50 -3.64
C ASP A 50 18.00 -9.40 -3.01
N ASP A 51 17.50 -10.49 -2.41
CA ASP A 51 16.22 -10.48 -1.69
C ASP A 51 16.32 -9.59 -0.44
N VAL A 52 17.42 -9.65 0.28
CA VAL A 52 17.66 -8.82 1.46
C VAL A 52 17.82 -7.35 1.06
N LEU A 53 18.68 -7.06 0.07
CA LEU A 53 18.93 -5.69 -0.42
C LEU A 53 17.65 -5.00 -0.90
N ARG A 54 16.71 -5.75 -1.46
CA ARG A 54 15.41 -5.23 -1.94
C ARG A 54 14.59 -4.58 -0.82
N TYR A 55 14.70 -5.08 0.41
CA TYR A 55 13.89 -4.65 1.54
C TYR A 55 14.64 -3.77 2.54
N LEU A 56 15.95 -3.63 2.41
CA LEU A 56 16.72 -2.74 3.27
C LEU A 56 16.39 -1.28 3.00
N ALA A 57 16.09 -0.55 4.07
CA ALA A 57 15.89 0.90 4.00
C ALA A 57 17.20 1.65 3.76
N ASP A 58 18.30 1.17 4.36
CA ASP A 58 19.66 1.64 4.17
C ASP A 58 20.55 0.47 3.76
N PRO A 59 21.16 0.50 2.55
CA PRO A 59 22.09 -0.54 2.10
C PRO A 59 23.34 -0.70 2.98
N GLU A 60 23.74 0.32 3.73
CA GLU A 60 24.89 0.23 4.64
C GLU A 60 24.64 -0.76 5.79
N THR A 61 23.38 -0.99 6.15
CA THR A 61 23.00 -2.01 7.14
C THR A 61 23.47 -3.41 6.74
N MET A 62 23.72 -3.64 5.43
CA MET A 62 24.18 -4.95 4.91
C MET A 62 25.50 -5.43 5.52
N ARG A 63 26.32 -4.55 6.05
CA ARG A 63 27.61 -4.91 6.70
C ARG A 63 27.43 -5.74 7.98
N TRP A 64 26.27 -5.68 8.62
CA TRP A 64 25.92 -6.45 9.82
C TRP A 64 25.04 -7.67 9.52
N ILE A 65 24.77 -7.95 8.23
CA ILE A 65 23.90 -9.04 7.79
C ILE A 65 24.71 -10.08 7.03
N ASP A 66 24.74 -11.31 7.57
CA ASP A 66 25.32 -12.48 6.91
C ASP A 66 24.22 -13.26 6.18
N VAL A 67 24.25 -13.27 4.85
CA VAL A 67 23.26 -13.96 4.02
C VAL A 67 23.88 -15.25 3.48
N ARG A 68 23.35 -16.39 3.95
CA ARG A 68 23.90 -17.72 3.64
C ARG A 68 23.14 -18.49 2.56
N GLY A 69 22.03 -17.93 2.00
CA GLY A 69 21.21 -18.64 1.02
C GLY A 69 20.64 -19.94 1.60
N ARG A 70 20.50 -20.96 0.76
CA ARG A 70 20.10 -22.31 1.20
C ARG A 70 21.30 -23.06 1.75
N VAL A 71 21.14 -23.63 2.94
CA VAL A 71 22.18 -24.38 3.64
C VAL A 71 21.78 -25.85 3.86
N SER A 72 22.74 -26.71 4.15
CA SER A 72 22.48 -28.10 4.57
C SER A 72 21.87 -28.15 5.99
N GLY A 73 21.27 -29.30 6.36
CA GLY A 73 20.71 -29.50 7.70
C GLY A 73 21.74 -29.29 8.81
N GLU A 74 22.99 -29.79 8.64
CA GLU A 74 24.06 -29.59 9.60
C GLU A 74 24.48 -28.13 9.76
N ALA A 75 24.52 -27.37 8.64
CA ALA A 75 24.84 -25.95 8.69
C ALA A 75 23.72 -25.15 9.35
N LEU A 76 22.45 -25.54 9.14
CA LEU A 76 21.32 -24.96 9.85
C LEU A 76 21.40 -25.23 11.35
N GLN A 77 21.68 -26.46 11.76
CA GLN A 77 21.84 -26.80 13.17
C GLN A 77 22.96 -26.00 13.84
N ARG A 78 24.12 -25.87 13.17
CA ARG A 78 25.20 -25.01 13.66
C ARG A 78 24.76 -23.56 13.83
N ALA A 79 24.07 -22.99 12.84
CA ALA A 79 23.56 -21.62 12.91
C ALA A 79 22.56 -21.41 14.04
N LEU A 80 21.69 -22.40 14.30
CA LEU A 80 20.76 -22.39 15.44
C LEU A 80 21.51 -22.42 16.77
N HIS A 81 22.59 -23.20 16.90
CA HIS A 81 23.40 -23.23 18.11
C HIS A 81 24.24 -21.95 18.30
N GLU A 82 24.70 -21.32 17.21
CA GLU A 82 25.50 -20.09 17.26
C GLU A 82 24.66 -18.86 17.60
N ALA A 83 23.39 -18.84 17.21
CA ALA A 83 22.50 -17.70 17.43
C ALA A 83 22.09 -17.57 18.91
N ASP A 84 21.91 -16.33 19.37
CA ASP A 84 21.40 -16.04 20.71
C ASP A 84 19.87 -16.13 20.73
N LEU A 85 19.23 -15.82 19.59
CA LEU A 85 17.78 -15.98 19.40
C LEU A 85 17.42 -16.22 17.93
N LEU A 86 16.30 -16.92 17.70
CA LEU A 86 15.63 -17.04 16.41
C LEU A 86 14.56 -15.96 16.29
N CYS A 87 14.57 -15.24 15.17
CA CYS A 87 13.48 -14.32 14.83
C CYS A 87 12.57 -14.91 13.76
N ALA A 88 11.29 -15.13 14.10
CA ALA A 88 10.27 -15.70 13.23
C ALA A 88 9.09 -14.73 13.04
N PRO A 89 9.23 -13.64 12.25
CA PRO A 89 8.26 -12.56 12.15
C PRO A 89 7.19 -12.80 11.09
N SER A 90 6.79 -14.06 10.88
CA SER A 90 5.80 -14.42 9.87
C SER A 90 4.47 -13.67 10.05
N LEU A 91 3.88 -13.26 8.95
CA LEU A 91 2.66 -12.46 8.95
C LEU A 91 1.39 -13.31 9.01
N SER A 92 1.46 -14.51 8.43
CA SER A 92 0.35 -15.47 8.38
C SER A 92 0.80 -16.81 7.76
N GLY A 93 -0.11 -17.81 7.74
CA GLY A 93 0.07 -19.01 6.92
C GLY A 93 1.08 -20.02 7.46
N GLU A 94 1.38 -19.97 8.75
CA GLU A 94 2.17 -20.99 9.44
C GLU A 94 1.23 -21.94 10.19
N SER A 95 1.34 -23.22 9.88
CA SER A 95 0.52 -24.22 10.54
C SER A 95 1.10 -24.68 11.89
N PHE A 96 2.44 -24.68 12.00
CA PHE A 96 3.13 -25.17 13.20
C PHE A 96 4.44 -24.38 13.47
N GLY A 97 5.29 -24.22 12.45
CA GLY A 97 6.58 -23.54 12.61
C GLY A 97 7.71 -24.47 13.08
N MET A 98 8.02 -25.51 12.31
CA MET A 98 9.09 -26.47 12.65
C MET A 98 10.42 -25.81 13.02
N VAL A 99 10.76 -24.70 12.40
CA VAL A 99 11.99 -23.96 12.73
C VAL A 99 12.04 -23.49 14.18
N LEU A 100 10.90 -23.25 14.81
CA LEU A 100 10.83 -22.89 16.24
C LEU A 100 11.22 -24.08 17.11
N THR A 101 10.70 -25.29 16.79
CA THR A 101 11.06 -26.50 17.55
C THR A 101 12.51 -26.92 17.32
N GLU A 102 13.05 -26.69 16.12
CA GLU A 102 14.47 -26.88 15.82
C GLU A 102 15.36 -25.91 16.63
N ALA A 103 14.95 -24.64 16.73
CA ALA A 103 15.64 -23.63 17.55
C ALA A 103 15.57 -24.01 19.05
N PHE A 104 14.41 -24.42 19.52
CA PHE A 104 14.20 -24.86 20.91
C PHE A 104 15.07 -26.06 21.25
N ALA A 105 15.19 -27.05 20.36
CA ALA A 105 16.08 -28.18 20.53
C ALA A 105 17.57 -27.77 20.63
N ALA A 106 17.94 -26.68 19.94
CA ALA A 106 19.28 -26.07 20.05
C ALA A 106 19.45 -25.21 21.32
N GLY A 107 18.42 -25.03 22.13
CA GLY A 107 18.42 -24.12 23.27
C GLY A 107 18.40 -22.65 22.87
N THR A 108 17.87 -22.34 21.69
CA THR A 108 17.79 -21.00 21.14
C THR A 108 16.36 -20.52 21.26
N PRO A 109 16.06 -19.53 22.12
CA PRO A 109 14.72 -18.98 22.30
C PRO A 109 14.28 -18.23 21.04
N ALA A 110 12.98 -17.97 20.90
CA ALA A 110 12.43 -17.32 19.72
C ALA A 110 11.72 -16.02 20.05
N ILE A 111 11.88 -15.01 19.17
CA ILE A 111 10.93 -13.90 19.07
C ILE A 111 10.09 -14.17 17.81
N ALA A 112 8.80 -14.47 18.00
CA ALA A 112 7.91 -14.90 16.94
C ALA A 112 6.65 -14.04 16.87
N SER A 113 6.03 -13.98 15.70
CA SER A 113 4.72 -13.32 15.56
C SER A 113 3.62 -14.11 16.27
N ALA A 114 2.70 -13.41 16.94
CA ALA A 114 1.52 -13.99 17.59
C ALA A 114 0.49 -14.44 16.54
N ILE A 115 0.83 -15.46 15.74
CA ILE A 115 -0.04 -16.13 14.76
C ILE A 115 -0.33 -17.56 15.19
N ALA A 116 -1.38 -18.16 14.62
CA ALA A 116 -1.95 -19.43 15.06
C ALA A 116 -0.90 -20.53 15.31
N GLY A 117 -0.11 -20.86 14.28
CA GLY A 117 0.88 -21.94 14.38
C GLY A 117 2.02 -21.66 15.36
N TYR A 118 2.43 -20.39 15.50
CA TYR A 118 3.53 -20.04 16.39
C TYR A 118 3.12 -19.96 17.85
N SER A 119 1.90 -19.49 18.13
CA SER A 119 1.37 -19.41 19.50
C SER A 119 1.01 -20.79 20.07
N ASP A 120 0.99 -21.84 19.26
CA ASP A 120 0.83 -23.22 19.72
C ASP A 120 2.18 -23.84 20.13
N VAL A 121 3.29 -23.26 19.69
CA VAL A 121 4.64 -23.72 19.98
C VAL A 121 5.31 -22.85 21.04
N VAL A 122 5.23 -21.53 20.92
CA VAL A 122 5.89 -20.56 21.80
C VAL A 122 5.01 -20.25 23.01
N SER A 123 5.54 -20.45 24.19
CA SER A 123 4.97 -20.01 25.46
C SER A 123 5.49 -18.60 25.77
N ASP A 124 4.65 -17.59 25.56
CA ASP A 124 5.04 -16.17 25.66
C ASP A 124 5.65 -15.83 27.03
N GLY A 125 6.86 -15.27 27.01
CA GLY A 125 7.65 -14.90 28.19
C GLY A 125 8.39 -16.05 28.86
N VAL A 126 8.23 -17.32 28.40
CA VAL A 126 8.85 -18.53 29.01
C VAL A 126 9.97 -19.09 28.12
N ASP A 127 9.64 -19.56 26.92
CA ASP A 127 10.59 -20.15 25.96
C ASP A 127 10.80 -19.26 24.71
N GLY A 128 10.12 -18.13 24.67
CA GLY A 128 10.20 -17.12 23.64
C GLY A 128 9.30 -15.92 23.92
N VAL A 129 9.20 -15.02 22.96
CA VAL A 129 8.34 -13.83 23.03
C VAL A 129 7.44 -13.77 21.81
N LEU A 130 6.15 -13.50 22.03
CA LEU A 130 5.18 -13.31 20.97
C LEU A 130 4.92 -11.81 20.73
N VAL A 131 5.20 -11.36 19.50
CA VAL A 131 4.96 -9.98 19.07
C VAL A 131 3.81 -9.88 18.08
N PRO A 132 3.07 -8.76 18.00
CA PRO A 132 2.04 -8.58 16.98
C PRO A 132 2.60 -8.74 15.57
N PRO A 133 1.95 -9.50 14.66
CA PRO A 133 2.43 -9.67 13.30
C PRO A 133 2.43 -8.33 12.55
N GLY A 134 3.51 -8.06 11.80
CA GLY A 134 3.64 -6.84 11.02
C GLY A 134 3.94 -5.57 11.82
N ASP A 135 4.44 -5.70 13.05
CA ASP A 135 4.84 -4.58 13.92
C ASP A 135 6.37 -4.55 14.09
N PRO A 136 7.11 -3.81 13.22
CA PRO A 136 8.57 -3.73 13.33
C PRO A 136 9.04 -2.94 14.56
N GLN A 137 8.21 -2.03 15.10
CA GLN A 137 8.54 -1.28 16.32
C GLN A 137 8.60 -2.21 17.53
N ARG A 138 7.55 -3.03 17.70
CA ARG A 138 7.49 -3.97 18.81
C ARG A 138 8.57 -5.05 18.70
N LEU A 139 8.85 -5.52 17.47
CA LEU A 139 9.93 -6.47 17.22
C LEU A 139 11.29 -5.88 17.61
N ALA A 140 11.58 -4.63 17.22
CA ALA A 140 12.84 -3.97 17.55
C ALA A 140 12.99 -3.74 19.07
N GLU A 141 11.91 -3.39 19.76
CA GLU A 141 11.91 -3.24 21.23
C GLU A 141 12.25 -4.55 21.96
N GLU A 142 11.70 -5.68 21.50
CA GLU A 142 12.01 -6.99 22.10
C GLU A 142 13.43 -7.48 21.74
N LEU A 143 13.92 -7.18 20.53
CA LEU A 143 15.33 -7.43 20.18
C LEU A 143 16.29 -6.60 21.05
N GLN A 144 15.99 -5.32 21.26
CA GLN A 144 16.77 -4.46 22.14
C GLN A 144 16.74 -4.97 23.59
N ARG A 145 15.58 -5.42 24.07
CA ARG A 145 15.44 -6.00 25.42
C ARG A 145 16.25 -7.28 25.56
N ALA A 146 16.24 -8.15 24.53
CA ALA A 146 17.04 -9.39 24.55
C ALA A 146 18.53 -9.13 24.75
N HIS A 147 19.08 -8.05 24.18
CA HIS A 147 20.48 -7.65 24.41
C HIS A 147 20.72 -7.15 25.84
N HIS A 148 19.79 -6.34 26.38
CA HIS A 148 19.98 -5.73 27.71
C HIS A 148 19.61 -6.66 28.87
N GLU A 149 18.90 -7.75 28.62
CA GLU A 149 18.47 -8.75 29.61
C GLU A 149 19.05 -10.14 29.26
N PRO A 150 20.39 -10.35 29.25
CA PRO A 150 21.00 -11.61 28.83
C PRO A 150 20.64 -12.77 29.75
N GLU A 151 20.45 -12.53 31.04
CA GLU A 151 20.02 -13.56 31.99
C GLU A 151 18.62 -14.10 31.67
N ARG A 152 17.70 -13.18 31.31
CA ARG A 152 16.36 -13.54 30.83
C ARG A 152 16.44 -14.34 29.53
N LEU A 153 17.29 -13.93 28.60
CA LEU A 153 17.47 -14.63 27.33
C LEU A 153 18.03 -16.05 27.56
N ALA A 154 19.00 -16.20 28.46
CA ALA A 154 19.55 -17.50 28.85
C ALA A 154 18.52 -18.41 29.51
N ALA A 155 17.70 -17.87 30.43
CA ALA A 155 16.62 -18.61 31.06
C ALA A 155 15.55 -19.06 30.05
N MET A 156 15.20 -18.20 29.08
CA MET A 156 14.34 -18.58 27.96
C MET A 156 14.94 -19.69 27.10
N GLY A 157 16.25 -19.68 26.85
CA GLY A 157 16.94 -20.71 26.10
C GLY A 157 16.89 -22.08 26.79
N GLU A 158 17.02 -22.12 28.12
CA GLU A 158 16.89 -23.35 28.90
C GLU A 158 15.44 -23.87 28.90
N ALA A 159 14.46 -22.96 29.08
CA ALA A 159 13.05 -23.32 28.98
C ALA A 159 12.68 -23.80 27.57
N ALA A 160 13.24 -23.20 26.52
CA ALA A 160 13.05 -23.61 25.13
C ALA A 160 13.55 -25.05 24.90
N ARG A 161 14.74 -25.39 25.45
CA ARG A 161 15.27 -26.77 25.36
C ARG A 161 14.34 -27.79 26.01
N HIS A 162 13.85 -27.48 27.19
CA HIS A 162 12.87 -28.34 27.87
C HIS A 162 11.55 -28.44 27.08
N SER A 163 11.09 -27.32 26.52
CA SER A 163 9.88 -27.29 25.66
C SER A 163 10.03 -28.13 24.39
N ALA A 164 11.23 -28.27 23.84
CA ALA A 164 11.48 -29.09 22.66
C ALA A 164 11.25 -30.60 22.89
N GLU A 165 11.42 -31.09 24.12
CA GLU A 165 11.24 -32.50 24.44
C GLU A 165 9.83 -33.00 24.10
N ARG A 166 8.81 -32.17 24.30
CA ARG A 166 7.41 -32.52 23.98
C ARG A 166 7.16 -32.78 22.49
N TYR A 167 8.09 -32.32 21.62
CA TYR A 167 8.04 -32.50 20.17
C TYR A 167 8.98 -33.60 19.67
N ALA A 168 9.68 -34.29 20.57
CA ALA A 168 10.51 -35.42 20.21
C ALA A 168 9.62 -36.54 19.62
N TRP A 169 10.08 -37.17 18.54
CA TRP A 169 9.32 -38.16 17.80
C TRP A 169 8.71 -39.30 18.66
N PRO A 170 9.40 -39.84 19.67
CA PRO A 170 8.77 -40.84 20.54
C PRO A 170 7.49 -40.34 21.22
N HIS A 171 7.55 -39.14 21.84
CA HIS A 171 6.38 -38.55 22.51
C HIS A 171 5.24 -38.20 21.52
N VAL A 172 5.59 -37.75 20.30
CA VAL A 172 4.59 -37.50 19.26
C VAL A 172 3.95 -38.81 18.81
N ALA A 173 4.75 -39.85 18.61
CA ALA A 173 4.25 -41.17 18.22
C ALA A 173 3.31 -41.76 19.28
N ASP A 174 3.68 -41.72 20.57
CA ASP A 174 2.83 -42.18 21.67
C ASP A 174 1.48 -41.45 21.70
N ARG A 175 1.49 -40.14 21.51
CA ARG A 175 0.25 -39.35 21.43
C ARG A 175 -0.61 -39.70 20.23
N VAL A 176 0.00 -39.97 19.07
CA VAL A 176 -0.73 -40.43 17.88
C VAL A 176 -1.32 -41.81 18.10
N MET A 177 -0.55 -42.72 18.70
CA MET A 177 -1.05 -44.09 19.04
C MET A 177 -2.22 -44.03 20.00
N ALA A 178 -2.16 -43.22 21.05
CA ALA A 178 -3.26 -43.03 21.98
C ALA A 178 -4.53 -42.47 21.30
N VAL A 179 -4.38 -41.62 20.25
CA VAL A 179 -5.52 -41.16 19.44
C VAL A 179 -6.09 -42.31 18.60
N TYR A 180 -5.24 -43.16 18.02
CA TYR A 180 -5.71 -44.32 17.25
C TYR A 180 -6.45 -45.32 18.13
N GLU A 181 -5.89 -45.63 19.30
CA GLU A 181 -6.54 -46.52 20.26
C GLU A 181 -7.93 -46.01 20.67
N ARG A 182 -8.01 -44.70 21.02
CA ARG A 182 -9.30 -44.07 21.30
C ARG A 182 -10.25 -44.11 20.09
N ALA A 183 -9.75 -43.92 18.89
CA ALA A 183 -10.58 -43.93 17.67
C ALA A 183 -11.15 -45.35 17.39
N ILE A 184 -10.38 -46.39 17.70
CA ILE A 184 -10.82 -47.79 17.56
C ILE A 184 -11.92 -48.13 18.58
N GLU A 185 -11.85 -47.58 19.81
CA GLU A 185 -12.83 -47.76 20.87
C GLU A 185 -14.15 -47.00 20.62
N LEU A 186 -14.18 -46.07 19.70
CA LEU A 186 -15.39 -45.30 19.41
C LEU A 186 -16.47 -46.19 18.78
N PRO A 187 -17.73 -46.08 19.23
CA PRO A 187 -18.82 -46.88 18.69
C PRO A 187 -19.05 -46.55 17.21
N GLU A 188 -19.26 -47.59 16.40
CA GLU A 188 -19.59 -47.43 14.99
C GLU A 188 -20.87 -46.61 14.81
N PRO A 189 -20.93 -45.72 13.83
CA PRO A 189 -22.11 -44.90 13.59
C PRO A 189 -23.29 -45.77 13.13
N GLN A 190 -24.41 -45.66 13.84
CA GLN A 190 -25.63 -46.40 13.54
C GLN A 190 -26.40 -45.72 12.40
N GLY A 191 -26.22 -46.23 11.17
CA GLY A 191 -26.96 -45.78 10.00
C GLY A 191 -26.28 -44.70 9.14
N ALA A 192 -26.85 -44.46 7.97
CA ALA A 192 -26.27 -43.57 6.94
C ALA A 192 -26.27 -42.08 7.32
N ILE A 193 -27.29 -41.65 8.07
CA ILE A 193 -27.44 -40.25 8.52
C ILE A 193 -26.37 -39.91 9.55
N GLU A 194 -26.11 -40.78 10.50
CA GLU A 194 -25.08 -40.55 11.51
C GLU A 194 -23.68 -40.59 10.91
N ARG A 195 -23.40 -41.48 9.97
CA ARG A 195 -22.16 -41.49 9.18
C ARG A 195 -21.95 -40.18 8.44
N ALA A 196 -22.98 -39.71 7.75
CA ALA A 196 -22.92 -38.43 7.02
C ALA A 196 -22.73 -37.26 7.98
N ALA A 197 -23.39 -37.23 9.13
CA ALA A 197 -23.23 -36.17 10.13
C ALA A 197 -21.84 -36.15 10.76
N ARG A 198 -21.24 -37.31 11.05
CA ARG A 198 -19.85 -37.42 11.53
C ARG A 198 -18.86 -37.01 10.45
N TRP A 199 -19.05 -37.48 9.22
CA TRP A 199 -18.20 -37.12 8.08
C TRP A 199 -18.24 -35.62 7.77
N ALA A 200 -19.39 -34.99 7.92
CA ALA A 200 -19.56 -33.53 7.75
C ALA A 200 -19.08 -32.70 8.98
N GLY A 201 -18.60 -33.35 10.05
CA GLY A 201 -18.20 -32.67 11.29
C GLY A 201 -19.33 -32.03 12.07
N LEU A 202 -20.59 -32.40 11.78
CA LEU A 202 -21.78 -31.87 12.45
C LEU A 202 -22.04 -32.61 13.81
N ARG A 203 -21.53 -33.82 13.94
CA ARG A 203 -21.64 -34.63 15.16
C ARG A 203 -20.28 -35.27 15.44
N PRO A 204 -19.55 -34.84 16.48
CA PRO A 204 -18.29 -35.46 16.84
C PRO A 204 -18.48 -36.90 17.32
N ALA A 205 -17.51 -37.76 17.04
CA ALA A 205 -17.57 -39.16 17.35
C ALA A 205 -17.56 -39.45 18.87
N ASP A 206 -16.91 -38.56 19.62
CA ASP A 206 -16.78 -38.64 21.10
C ASP A 206 -17.91 -37.93 21.86
N GLY A 207 -18.92 -37.38 21.17
CA GLY A 207 -20.03 -36.66 21.78
C GLY A 207 -19.70 -35.30 22.37
N LEU A 208 -18.44 -34.88 22.30
CA LEU A 208 -18.02 -33.56 22.76
C LEU A 208 -18.33 -32.49 21.68
N PRO A 209 -18.77 -31.28 22.07
CA PRO A 209 -18.97 -30.21 21.11
C PRO A 209 -17.64 -29.85 20.43
N PRO A 210 -17.65 -29.56 19.11
CA PRO A 210 -16.44 -29.15 18.41
C PRO A 210 -15.85 -27.92 19.08
N SER A 211 -14.56 -27.98 19.41
CA SER A 211 -13.87 -26.83 19.96
C SER A 211 -13.96 -25.66 18.96
N PRO A 212 -14.33 -24.47 19.40
CA PRO A 212 -14.39 -23.32 18.50
C PRO A 212 -13.01 -23.09 17.87
N PRO A 213 -12.94 -22.79 16.57
CA PRO A 213 -11.66 -22.55 15.91
C PRO A 213 -10.89 -21.43 16.59
N ARG A 214 -9.67 -21.72 17.04
CA ARG A 214 -8.80 -20.76 17.70
C ARG A 214 -8.35 -19.71 16.67
N ARG A 215 -8.91 -18.50 16.76
CA ARG A 215 -8.51 -17.38 15.91
C ARG A 215 -7.43 -16.59 16.62
N LEU A 216 -6.20 -16.73 16.16
CA LEU A 216 -5.09 -15.90 16.60
C LEU A 216 -4.91 -14.66 15.71
N PRO A 217 -4.30 -13.59 16.24
CA PRO A 217 -4.04 -12.39 15.46
C PRO A 217 -3.27 -12.73 14.18
N SER A 218 -3.78 -12.28 13.05
CA SER A 218 -3.10 -12.32 11.76
C SER A 218 -3.16 -10.91 11.17
N LEU A 219 -2.47 -10.67 10.05
CA LEU A 219 -2.63 -9.40 9.31
C LEU A 219 -4.05 -9.17 8.78
N ASP A 220 -4.86 -10.20 8.74
CA ASP A 220 -6.29 -9.98 8.62
C ASP A 220 -6.74 -9.11 9.78
N PRO A 221 -7.50 -8.03 9.51
CA PRO A 221 -7.75 -7.00 10.50
C PRO A 221 -8.31 -7.62 11.77
N ALA A 222 -7.51 -7.60 12.83
CA ALA A 222 -7.96 -7.98 14.16
C ALA A 222 -9.26 -7.23 14.45
N PRO A 223 -10.24 -7.88 15.09
CA PRO A 223 -11.44 -7.17 15.53
C PRO A 223 -10.99 -5.99 16.39
N ALA A 224 -11.16 -4.79 15.85
CA ALA A 224 -10.67 -3.56 16.45
C ALA A 224 -11.11 -3.45 17.91
N ARG A 225 -10.18 -3.12 18.82
CA ARG A 225 -10.49 -2.73 20.19
C ARG A 225 -11.74 -1.85 20.19
N ARG A 226 -12.70 -2.14 21.05
CA ARG A 226 -14.09 -1.61 21.04
C ARG A 226 -14.24 -0.09 20.74
N GLY A 227 -13.27 0.74 21.08
CA GLY A 227 -13.32 2.19 20.83
C GLY A 227 -13.15 2.63 19.36
N ASN A 228 -12.45 1.86 18.52
CA ASN A 228 -12.17 2.21 17.11
C ASN A 228 -13.10 1.48 16.11
N ARG A 229 -13.88 0.50 16.57
CA ARG A 229 -14.78 -0.29 15.73
C ARG A 229 -15.88 0.58 15.13
N ARG A 230 -16.52 1.43 15.94
CA ARG A 230 -17.58 2.37 15.47
C ARG A 230 -17.05 3.32 14.40
N ARG A 231 -15.84 3.86 14.57
CA ARG A 231 -15.22 4.78 13.60
C ARG A 231 -14.79 4.07 12.30
N LYS A 232 -14.30 2.82 12.38
CA LYS A 232 -13.98 1.99 11.20
C LYS A 232 -15.25 1.52 10.49
N ILE A 233 -16.28 1.13 11.23
CA ILE A 233 -17.60 0.77 10.67
C ILE A 233 -18.24 2.00 10.04
N ALA A 234 -18.25 3.14 10.71
CA ALA A 234 -18.76 4.39 10.15
C ALA A 234 -18.01 4.83 8.89
N ARG A 235 -16.67 4.67 8.85
CA ARG A 235 -15.87 4.95 7.64
C ARG A 235 -16.14 3.95 6.51
N ARG A 236 -16.26 2.65 6.80
CA ARG A 236 -16.62 1.62 5.81
C ARG A 236 -18.06 1.77 5.33
N ALA A 237 -18.97 2.05 6.26
CA ALA A 237 -20.37 2.35 5.94
C ALA A 237 -20.48 3.65 5.12
N GLY A 238 -19.71 4.68 5.46
CA GLY A 238 -19.64 5.92 4.69
C GLY A 238 -19.11 5.72 3.27
N LEU A 239 -18.03 4.94 3.10
CA LEU A 239 -17.47 4.58 1.78
C LEU A 239 -18.44 3.67 0.99
N GLY A 240 -19.07 2.72 1.66
CA GLY A 240 -20.09 1.85 1.05
C GLY A 240 -21.34 2.66 0.66
N ALA A 241 -21.82 3.51 1.56
CA ALA A 241 -22.96 4.40 1.28
C ALA A 241 -22.66 5.39 0.14
N ALA A 242 -21.45 5.96 0.09
CA ALA A 242 -21.02 6.82 -1.00
C ALA A 242 -20.94 6.06 -2.34
N GLY A 243 -20.44 4.81 -2.32
CA GLY A 243 -20.45 3.93 -3.50
C GLY A 243 -21.87 3.61 -3.99
N VAL A 244 -22.74 3.19 -3.06
CA VAL A 244 -24.15 2.92 -3.34
C VAL A 244 -24.88 4.18 -3.81
N LEU A 245 -24.59 5.33 -3.20
CA LEU A 245 -25.16 6.62 -3.63
C LEU A 245 -24.70 6.98 -5.06
N GLY A 246 -23.41 6.80 -5.37
CA GLY A 246 -22.87 7.08 -6.71
C GLY A 246 -23.49 6.19 -7.78
N VAL A 247 -23.54 4.87 -7.55
CA VAL A 247 -24.20 3.92 -8.44
C VAL A 247 -25.69 4.20 -8.51
N GLY A 248 -26.33 4.49 -7.37
CA GLY A 248 -27.75 4.84 -7.30
C GLY A 248 -28.10 6.12 -8.06
N LEU A 249 -27.28 7.17 -7.96
CA LEU A 249 -27.45 8.41 -8.72
C LEU A 249 -27.31 8.17 -10.23
N THR A 250 -26.32 7.35 -10.64
CA THR A 250 -26.17 6.99 -12.06
C THR A 250 -27.37 6.18 -12.57
N ALA A 251 -27.84 5.21 -11.78
CA ALA A 251 -28.99 4.39 -12.11
C ALA A 251 -30.28 5.22 -12.14
N LEU A 252 -30.46 6.16 -11.19
CA LEU A 252 -31.60 7.08 -11.18
C LEU A 252 -31.58 8.04 -12.38
N ALA A 253 -30.41 8.57 -12.73
CA ALA A 253 -30.23 9.39 -13.91
C ALA A 253 -30.54 8.59 -15.18
N ALA A 254 -30.03 7.38 -15.32
CA ALA A 254 -30.33 6.49 -16.43
C ALA A 254 -31.81 6.14 -16.52
N LYS A 255 -32.48 5.85 -15.38
CA LYS A 255 -33.91 5.58 -15.33
C LYS A 255 -34.74 6.82 -15.71
N LYS A 256 -34.36 8.03 -15.28
CA LYS A 256 -35.05 9.28 -15.59
C LYS A 256 -34.86 9.70 -17.06
N ILE A 257 -33.71 9.41 -17.64
CA ILE A 257 -33.34 9.71 -19.03
C ILE A 257 -33.91 8.65 -20.00
N GLY A 258 -34.13 7.42 -19.53
CA GLY A 258 -34.49 6.24 -20.32
C GLY A 258 -33.22 5.40 -20.60
N VAL A 259 -33.14 4.20 -20.00
CA VAL A 259 -32.01 3.29 -20.19
C VAL A 259 -31.82 2.93 -21.66
N ASP A 260 -32.92 2.69 -22.35
CA ASP A 260 -32.91 2.32 -23.77
C ASP A 260 -32.25 3.40 -24.64
N ASN A 261 -32.57 4.68 -24.39
CA ASN A 261 -31.97 5.82 -25.11
C ASN A 261 -30.44 5.92 -24.87
N VAL A 262 -29.99 5.66 -23.63
CA VAL A 262 -28.56 5.67 -23.29
C VAL A 262 -27.84 4.52 -23.99
N VAL A 263 -28.42 3.31 -23.96
CA VAL A 263 -27.85 2.13 -24.63
C VAL A 263 -27.80 2.36 -26.14
N GLU A 264 -28.86 2.91 -26.71
CA GLU A 264 -28.91 3.23 -28.14
C GLU A 264 -27.82 4.24 -28.53
N SER A 265 -27.61 5.30 -27.73
CA SER A 265 -26.51 6.27 -27.94
C SER A 265 -25.15 5.63 -27.88
N ILE A 266 -24.93 4.69 -26.96
CA ILE A 266 -23.66 3.95 -26.85
C ILE A 266 -23.45 3.05 -28.07
N VAL A 267 -24.48 2.31 -28.50
CA VAL A 267 -24.41 1.39 -29.64
C VAL A 267 -24.20 2.13 -30.96
N ARG A 268 -24.79 3.32 -31.10
CA ARG A 268 -24.61 4.18 -32.28
C ARG A 268 -23.24 4.86 -32.33
N SER A 269 -22.45 4.84 -31.25
CA SER A 269 -21.15 5.51 -31.24
C SER A 269 -20.19 4.88 -32.25
N ASP A 270 -19.45 5.72 -32.96
CA ASP A 270 -18.40 5.26 -33.90
C ASP A 270 -17.21 4.73 -33.11
N PHE A 271 -17.05 3.41 -33.12
CA PHE A 271 -15.98 2.71 -32.40
C PHE A 271 -14.58 3.15 -32.83
N SER A 272 -14.40 3.60 -34.07
CA SER A 272 -13.11 4.08 -34.57
C SER A 272 -12.64 5.31 -33.78
N TRP A 273 -13.52 6.24 -33.53
CA TRP A 273 -13.22 7.43 -32.73
C TRP A 273 -12.99 7.10 -31.23
N VAL A 274 -13.68 6.09 -30.70
CA VAL A 274 -13.43 5.60 -29.34
C VAL A 274 -12.00 5.01 -29.24
N LEU A 275 -11.55 4.26 -30.25
CA LEU A 275 -10.17 3.76 -30.29
C LEU A 275 -9.15 4.88 -30.41
N VAL A 276 -9.44 5.91 -31.22
CA VAL A 276 -8.60 7.12 -31.29
C VAL A 276 -8.52 7.79 -29.92
N ALA A 277 -9.62 7.94 -29.22
CA ALA A 277 -9.64 8.51 -27.87
C ALA A 277 -8.81 7.65 -26.87
N CYS A 278 -8.92 6.31 -26.92
CA CYS A 278 -8.10 5.41 -26.13
C CYS A 278 -6.59 5.60 -26.43
N ALA A 279 -6.23 5.69 -27.70
CA ALA A 279 -4.83 5.89 -28.11
C ALA A 279 -4.29 7.26 -27.63
N LEU A 280 -5.07 8.33 -27.80
CA LEU A 280 -4.74 9.66 -27.30
C LEU A 280 -4.62 9.68 -25.77
N MET A 281 -5.54 9.04 -25.07
CA MET A 281 -5.50 8.94 -23.60
C MET A 281 -4.24 8.19 -23.14
N ALA A 282 -3.91 7.06 -23.78
CA ALA A 282 -2.67 6.31 -23.53
C ALA A 282 -1.44 7.18 -23.80
N LEU A 283 -1.41 7.92 -24.92
CA LEU A 283 -0.32 8.81 -25.27
C LEU A 283 -0.14 9.95 -24.24
N SER A 284 -1.24 10.50 -23.73
CA SER A 284 -1.18 11.55 -22.71
C SER A 284 -0.47 11.07 -21.42
N LEU A 285 -0.65 9.80 -21.05
CA LEU A 285 0.00 9.21 -19.87
C LEU A 285 1.53 9.14 -20.02
N PHE A 286 2.04 8.93 -21.23
CA PHE A 286 3.49 8.96 -21.47
C PHE A 286 4.05 10.38 -21.33
N PHE A 287 3.34 11.41 -21.77
CA PHE A 287 3.74 12.80 -21.56
C PHE A 287 3.65 13.20 -20.09
N ARG A 288 2.63 12.73 -19.34
CA ARG A 288 2.56 12.91 -17.88
C ARG A 288 3.75 12.24 -17.17
N ALA A 289 4.15 11.07 -17.59
CA ALA A 289 5.34 10.39 -17.08
C ALA A 289 6.62 11.14 -17.43
N ALA A 290 6.72 11.69 -18.65
CA ALA A 290 7.86 12.52 -19.08
C ALA A 290 7.94 13.82 -18.25
N SER A 291 6.82 14.49 -17.98
CA SER A 291 6.76 15.65 -17.08
C SER A 291 7.32 15.29 -15.70
N TRP A 292 6.81 14.21 -15.10
CA TRP A 292 7.27 13.77 -13.79
C TRP A 292 8.75 13.36 -13.79
N TYR A 293 9.25 12.77 -14.86
CA TYR A 293 10.68 12.45 -15.01
C TYR A 293 11.57 13.70 -14.86
N TRP A 294 11.22 14.80 -15.51
CA TRP A 294 11.99 16.04 -15.41
C TRP A 294 11.94 16.64 -14.01
N ILE A 295 10.78 16.54 -13.33
CA ILE A 295 10.62 16.98 -11.95
C ILE A 295 11.49 16.13 -11.01
N VAL A 296 11.44 14.81 -11.14
CA VAL A 296 12.24 13.88 -10.32
C VAL A 296 13.74 14.11 -10.53
N ARG A 297 14.17 14.29 -11.78
CA ARG A 297 15.58 14.59 -12.10
C ARG A 297 16.07 15.93 -11.53
N ALA A 298 15.18 16.89 -11.37
CA ALA A 298 15.49 18.15 -10.71
C ALA A 298 15.63 17.98 -9.19
N ALA A 299 14.79 17.13 -8.60
CA ALA A 299 14.77 16.87 -7.16
C ALA A 299 15.92 15.96 -6.70
N LEU A 300 16.34 15.01 -7.54
CA LEU A 300 17.37 14.00 -7.25
C LEU A 300 18.55 14.10 -8.25
N PRO A 301 19.34 15.20 -8.27
CA PRO A 301 20.35 15.45 -9.30
C PRO A 301 21.52 14.45 -9.27
N HIS A 302 21.85 13.89 -8.12
CA HIS A 302 23.00 13.00 -7.92
C HIS A 302 22.65 11.50 -8.07
N ARG A 303 21.39 11.16 -8.42
CA ARG A 303 20.96 9.77 -8.58
C ARG A 303 20.59 9.45 -10.01
N PRO A 304 21.02 8.31 -10.54
CA PRO A 304 20.62 7.86 -11.86
C PRO A 304 19.16 7.39 -11.83
N VAL A 305 18.23 8.25 -12.29
CA VAL A 305 16.83 7.89 -12.46
C VAL A 305 16.58 7.60 -13.94
N ARG A 306 16.13 6.40 -14.26
CA ARG A 306 15.84 5.99 -15.64
C ARG A 306 14.42 6.41 -16.03
N ARG A 307 14.22 6.89 -17.25
CA ARG A 307 12.88 7.24 -17.77
C ARG A 307 11.88 6.09 -17.64
N ARG A 308 12.34 4.88 -17.92
CA ARG A 308 11.54 3.65 -17.84
C ARG A 308 10.95 3.40 -16.45
N ASP A 309 11.70 3.69 -15.39
CA ASP A 309 11.28 3.48 -14.00
C ASP A 309 10.19 4.48 -13.60
N VAL A 310 10.36 5.74 -14.03
CA VAL A 310 9.35 6.79 -13.78
C VAL A 310 8.07 6.52 -14.55
N THR A 311 8.18 6.04 -15.80
CA THR A 311 7.02 5.67 -16.62
C THR A 311 6.27 4.50 -15.98
N SER A 312 6.97 3.43 -15.60
CA SER A 312 6.37 2.27 -14.91
C SER A 312 5.67 2.69 -13.62
N ALA A 313 6.33 3.48 -12.77
CA ALA A 313 5.75 4.00 -11.53
C ALA A 313 4.51 4.88 -11.78
N THR A 314 4.51 5.69 -12.86
CA THR A 314 3.34 6.49 -13.25
C THR A 314 2.17 5.61 -13.67
N MET A 315 2.40 4.58 -14.48
CA MET A 315 1.36 3.66 -14.94
C MET A 315 0.74 2.89 -13.76
N ILE A 316 1.57 2.42 -12.81
CA ILE A 316 1.10 1.80 -11.56
C ILE A 316 0.25 2.79 -10.75
N GLY A 317 0.69 4.04 -10.61
CA GLY A 317 -0.07 5.07 -9.91
C GLY A 317 -1.43 5.35 -10.53
N VAL A 318 -1.51 5.41 -11.86
CA VAL A 318 -2.79 5.60 -12.59
C VAL A 318 -3.71 4.41 -12.40
N LEU A 319 -3.21 3.18 -12.52
CA LEU A 319 -3.98 1.95 -12.25
C LEU A 319 -4.55 1.96 -10.83
N MET A 320 -3.73 2.30 -9.84
CA MET A 320 -4.15 2.36 -8.45
C MET A 320 -5.15 3.48 -8.18
N SER A 321 -5.07 4.61 -8.87
CA SER A 321 -6.07 5.68 -8.78
C SER A 321 -7.41 5.28 -9.40
N ALA A 322 -7.38 4.48 -10.48
CA ALA A 322 -8.59 3.99 -11.16
C ALA A 322 -9.28 2.86 -10.39
N THR A 323 -8.55 2.08 -9.57
CA THR A 323 -9.10 0.90 -8.89
C THR A 323 -9.35 1.10 -7.40
N LEU A 324 -8.62 2.03 -6.75
CA LEU A 324 -8.70 2.27 -5.31
C LEU A 324 -9.42 3.57 -4.95
N PRO A 325 -10.14 3.57 -3.82
CA PRO A 325 -10.70 4.80 -3.29
C PRO A 325 -9.59 5.72 -2.75
N ALA A 326 -9.90 7.02 -2.63
CA ALA A 326 -9.07 8.03 -1.95
C ALA A 326 -7.74 8.39 -2.64
N ARG A 327 -7.62 8.26 -3.98
CA ARG A 327 -6.44 8.67 -4.77
C ARG A 327 -5.10 8.13 -4.25
N LEU A 328 -5.10 6.88 -3.78
CA LEU A 328 -3.89 6.22 -3.29
C LEU A 328 -2.82 6.01 -4.38
N GLY A 329 -3.14 6.26 -5.64
CA GLY A 329 -2.19 6.15 -6.75
C GLY A 329 -1.03 7.14 -6.69
N GLU A 330 -1.24 8.35 -6.14
CA GLU A 330 -0.18 9.37 -6.02
C GLU A 330 0.92 8.94 -5.04
N PRO A 331 0.60 8.52 -3.80
CA PRO A 331 1.60 7.92 -2.92
C PRO A 331 2.21 6.63 -3.47
N ALA A 332 1.41 5.80 -4.14
CA ALA A 332 1.86 4.52 -4.68
C ALA A 332 2.94 4.66 -5.76
N ARG A 333 2.80 5.63 -6.69
CA ARG A 333 3.85 5.88 -7.69
C ARG A 333 5.14 6.41 -7.07
N ALA A 334 5.04 7.31 -6.06
CA ALA A 334 6.20 7.79 -5.33
C ALA A 334 6.91 6.64 -4.61
N LEU A 335 6.15 5.72 -4.03
CA LEU A 335 6.63 4.52 -3.36
C LEU A 335 7.33 3.56 -4.33
N SER A 336 6.68 3.22 -5.44
CA SER A 336 7.23 2.35 -6.49
C SER A 336 8.58 2.88 -7.00
N LEU A 337 8.71 4.19 -7.22
CA LEU A 337 9.97 4.79 -7.65
C LEU A 337 11.02 4.85 -6.53
N ALA A 338 10.62 5.14 -5.28
CA ALA A 338 11.53 5.19 -4.13
C ALA A 338 12.25 3.87 -3.90
N ARG A 339 11.55 2.74 -4.11
CA ARG A 339 12.13 1.38 -4.03
C ARG A 339 13.33 1.19 -4.96
N ARG A 340 13.26 1.73 -6.17
CA ARG A 340 14.32 1.60 -7.17
C ARG A 340 15.52 2.51 -6.93
N THR A 341 15.37 3.50 -6.06
CA THR A 341 16.47 4.43 -5.72
C THR A 341 17.39 3.92 -4.62
N GLY A 342 17.06 2.80 -3.97
CA GLY A 342 17.91 2.12 -2.98
C GLY A 342 17.98 2.76 -1.59
N ARG A 343 17.38 3.96 -1.38
CA ARG A 343 17.32 4.65 -0.06
C ARG A 343 15.91 5.21 0.15
N MET A 344 14.99 4.31 0.45
CA MET A 344 13.57 4.60 0.48
C MET A 344 13.20 5.67 1.52
N ARG A 345 13.78 5.63 2.74
CA ARG A 345 13.50 6.61 3.80
C ARG A 345 13.86 8.05 3.42
N GLU A 346 14.94 8.22 2.64
CA GLU A 346 15.40 9.55 2.21
C GLU A 346 14.66 10.02 0.96
N THR A 347 14.39 9.11 0.02
CA THR A 347 13.89 9.48 -1.32
C THR A 347 12.37 9.56 -1.37
N PHE A 348 11.64 8.76 -0.60
CA PHE A 348 10.18 8.75 -0.62
C PHE A 348 9.56 10.12 -0.27
N PRO A 349 9.98 10.84 0.80
CA PRO A 349 9.43 12.16 1.09
C PRO A 349 9.76 13.20 0.00
N VAL A 350 10.96 13.12 -0.60
CA VAL A 350 11.35 13.98 -1.72
C VAL A 350 10.46 13.68 -2.94
N LEU A 351 10.21 12.41 -3.23
CA LEU A 351 9.35 11.99 -4.33
C LEU A 351 7.89 12.41 -4.11
N LEU A 352 7.38 12.37 -2.87
CA LEU A 352 6.09 12.98 -2.53
C LEU A 352 6.08 14.48 -2.84
N GLY A 353 7.16 15.20 -2.54
CA GLY A 353 7.32 16.61 -2.93
C GLY A 353 7.30 16.81 -4.44
N THR A 354 7.82 15.87 -5.23
CA THR A 354 7.75 15.95 -6.70
C THR A 354 6.33 15.75 -7.23
N VAL A 355 5.51 14.96 -6.53
CA VAL A 355 4.08 14.84 -6.84
C VAL A 355 3.35 16.16 -6.64
N VAL A 356 3.67 16.88 -5.54
CA VAL A 356 3.14 18.23 -5.31
C VAL A 356 3.54 19.18 -6.45
N SER A 357 4.79 19.12 -6.92
CA SER A 357 5.25 19.93 -8.07
C SER A 357 4.46 19.65 -9.34
N GLN A 358 4.14 18.39 -9.62
CA GLN A 358 3.30 18.04 -10.77
C GLN A 358 1.85 18.53 -10.58
N THR A 359 1.33 18.50 -9.35
CA THR A 359 0.00 19.07 -9.04
C THR A 359 -0.04 20.58 -9.32
N VAL A 360 1.04 21.33 -9.03
CA VAL A 360 1.14 22.76 -9.40
C VAL A 360 1.04 22.93 -10.91
N LEU A 361 1.75 22.13 -11.70
CA LEU A 361 1.65 22.17 -13.17
C LEU A 361 0.26 21.79 -13.68
N ASN A 362 -0.43 20.86 -13.02
CA ASN A 362 -1.82 20.53 -13.34
C ASN A 362 -2.76 21.72 -13.07
N LEU A 363 -2.55 22.48 -12.00
CA LEU A 363 -3.34 23.67 -11.70
C LEU A 363 -3.13 24.77 -12.74
N VAL A 364 -1.90 24.95 -13.22
CA VAL A 364 -1.61 25.88 -14.32
C VAL A 364 -2.36 25.43 -15.59
N ALA A 365 -2.30 24.15 -15.95
CA ALA A 365 -3.03 23.62 -17.10
C ALA A 365 -4.55 23.79 -16.96
N LEU A 366 -5.09 23.56 -15.75
CA LEU A 366 -6.50 23.74 -15.44
C LEU A 366 -6.92 25.22 -15.58
N ALA A 367 -6.06 26.16 -15.13
CA ALA A 367 -6.32 27.58 -15.28
C ALA A 367 -6.33 28.00 -16.77
N LEU A 368 -5.38 27.50 -17.58
CA LEU A 368 -5.35 27.74 -19.03
C LEU A 368 -6.59 27.16 -19.71
N LEU A 369 -7.05 25.98 -19.29
CA LEU A 369 -8.27 25.38 -19.79
C LEU A 369 -9.49 26.26 -19.44
N GLY A 370 -9.54 26.80 -18.22
CA GLY A 370 -10.56 27.78 -17.81
C GLY A 370 -10.58 29.02 -18.70
N VAL A 371 -9.41 29.55 -19.08
CA VAL A 371 -9.31 30.69 -20.03
C VAL A 371 -9.88 30.29 -21.40
N ILE A 372 -9.57 29.09 -21.90
CA ILE A 372 -10.12 28.57 -23.17
C ILE A 372 -11.64 28.52 -23.11
N ILE A 373 -12.19 28.00 -22.02
CA ILE A 373 -13.65 27.89 -21.84
C ILE A 373 -14.29 29.28 -21.88
N VAL A 374 -13.74 30.25 -21.13
CA VAL A 374 -14.26 31.63 -21.09
C VAL A 374 -14.20 32.29 -22.45
N SER A 375 -13.14 32.05 -23.24
CA SER A 375 -12.95 32.64 -24.55
C SER A 375 -13.74 31.99 -25.68
N THR A 376 -14.16 30.72 -25.51
CA THR A 376 -14.84 29.94 -26.57
C THR A 376 -16.31 29.65 -26.30
N THR A 377 -16.81 29.98 -25.11
CA THR A 377 -18.18 29.65 -24.70
C THR A 377 -18.81 30.77 -23.87
N ASP A 378 -20.12 30.99 -24.07
CA ASP A 378 -20.90 31.95 -23.27
C ASP A 378 -21.40 31.41 -21.93
N LEU A 379 -20.83 30.27 -21.48
CA LEU A 379 -21.23 29.54 -20.27
C LEU A 379 -21.18 30.41 -18.98
N PHE A 380 -20.39 31.46 -18.96
CA PHE A 380 -20.18 32.29 -17.76
C PHE A 380 -21.12 33.52 -17.67
N HIS A 381 -21.86 33.81 -18.72
CA HIS A 381 -22.84 34.93 -18.70
C HIS A 381 -24.11 34.60 -17.90
N SER A 382 -24.36 33.33 -17.59
CA SER A 382 -25.57 32.84 -16.92
C SER A 382 -25.41 32.30 -15.49
N GLY A 383 -24.55 32.90 -14.69
CA GLY A 383 -24.51 32.63 -13.24
C GLY A 383 -23.56 31.52 -12.77
N THR A 384 -22.76 30.92 -13.64
CA THR A 384 -21.77 29.86 -13.32
C THR A 384 -20.47 30.38 -12.70
N GLN A 385 -20.42 31.65 -12.27
CA GLN A 385 -19.28 32.23 -11.52
C GLN A 385 -18.85 31.40 -10.33
N LYS A 386 -19.78 30.66 -9.69
CA LYS A 386 -19.49 29.77 -8.56
C LYS A 386 -18.53 28.62 -8.92
N LEU A 387 -18.65 28.03 -10.11
CA LEU A 387 -17.75 26.96 -10.56
C LEU A 387 -16.32 27.47 -10.82
N PHE A 388 -16.19 28.70 -11.34
CA PHE A 388 -14.90 29.33 -11.54
C PHE A 388 -14.20 29.62 -10.20
N VAL A 389 -14.92 30.11 -9.21
CA VAL A 389 -14.39 30.33 -7.84
C VAL A 389 -13.96 29.00 -7.22
N PHE A 390 -14.74 27.91 -7.41
CA PHE A 390 -14.38 26.57 -6.92
C PHE A 390 -13.09 26.02 -7.54
N SER A 391 -12.72 26.44 -8.77
CA SER A 391 -11.47 25.99 -9.41
C SER A 391 -10.21 26.55 -8.74
N PHE A 392 -10.31 27.65 -7.99
CA PHE A 392 -9.22 28.21 -7.20
C PHE A 392 -9.08 27.60 -5.79
N VAL A 393 -10.06 26.83 -5.32
CA VAL A 393 -10.01 26.16 -4.00
C VAL A 393 -8.80 25.24 -3.87
N PRO A 394 -8.43 24.41 -4.85
CA PRO A 394 -7.21 23.59 -4.77
C PRO A 394 -5.93 24.43 -4.71
N LEU A 395 -5.90 25.58 -5.42
CA LEU A 395 -4.77 26.50 -5.39
C LEU A 395 -4.67 27.21 -4.03
N ALA A 396 -5.79 27.65 -3.47
CA ALA A 396 -5.84 28.25 -2.14
C ALA A 396 -5.43 27.26 -1.05
N LEU A 397 -5.89 25.99 -1.12
CA LEU A 397 -5.46 24.91 -0.24
C LEU A 397 -3.96 24.61 -0.37
N LEU A 398 -3.42 24.59 -1.59
CA LEU A 398 -2.01 24.38 -1.82
C LEU A 398 -1.18 25.54 -1.26
N LEU A 399 -1.61 26.78 -1.45
CA LEU A 399 -1.00 27.98 -0.86
C LEU A 399 -1.04 27.94 0.66
N LEU A 400 -2.16 27.52 1.25
CA LEU A 400 -2.32 27.36 2.70
C LEU A 400 -1.33 26.30 3.24
N VAL A 401 -1.15 25.17 2.54
CA VAL A 401 -0.20 24.12 2.91
C VAL A 401 1.25 24.58 2.75
N LEU A 402 1.58 25.41 1.74
CA LEU A 402 2.93 25.89 1.49
C LEU A 402 3.34 27.07 2.40
N VAL A 403 2.38 27.94 2.72
CA VAL A 403 2.63 29.21 3.47
C VAL A 403 2.23 29.07 4.94
N GLY A 404 1.25 28.22 5.28
CA GLY A 404 0.71 28.07 6.62
C GLY A 404 1.73 27.65 7.71
N PRO A 405 2.58 26.63 7.48
CA PRO A 405 3.49 26.15 8.53
C PRO A 405 4.59 27.11 8.98
N PRO A 406 5.20 27.96 8.13
CA PRO A 406 6.11 28.99 8.63
C PRO A 406 5.43 30.07 9.49
N LEU A 407 4.12 30.26 9.33
CA LEU A 407 3.32 31.18 10.15
C LEU A 407 2.93 30.60 11.51
N MET A 408 2.94 29.26 11.66
CA MET A 408 2.58 28.55 12.91
C MET A 408 3.77 28.32 13.86
N ARG A 409 4.88 29.07 13.73
CA ARG A 409 5.99 29.05 14.69
C ARG A 409 5.53 29.57 16.05
N ARG A 410 5.03 28.67 16.89
CA ARG A 410 4.76 28.95 18.31
C ARG A 410 5.61 28.01 19.16
N ASN A 411 6.48 28.61 20.00
CA ASN A 411 7.25 27.94 21.04
C ASN A 411 6.29 27.29 22.05
N GLY A 412 6.36 25.96 22.18
CA GLY A 412 5.62 25.24 23.21
C GLY A 412 6.07 23.78 23.31
N ASN A 413 6.21 23.28 24.56
CA ASN A 413 6.66 21.92 24.89
C ASN A 413 5.55 20.85 24.86
N GLY A 414 4.47 21.01 24.08
CA GLY A 414 3.31 20.11 24.04
C GLY A 414 3.28 19.12 22.87
N ARG A 415 2.27 18.22 22.85
CA ARG A 415 2.00 17.29 21.72
C ARG A 415 1.84 18.03 20.39
N LEU A 416 1.30 19.26 20.40
CA LEU A 416 1.15 20.14 19.24
C LEU A 416 2.50 20.63 18.69
N ALA A 417 3.49 20.91 19.55
CA ALA A 417 4.82 21.32 19.14
C ALA A 417 5.59 20.16 18.47
N ARG A 418 5.42 18.92 18.94
CA ARG A 418 5.99 17.70 18.29
C ARG A 418 5.35 17.41 16.94
N LEU A 419 4.04 17.62 16.81
CA LEU A 419 3.33 17.52 15.53
C LEU A 419 3.81 18.62 14.56
N GLY A 420 4.01 19.85 15.06
CA GLY A 420 4.55 20.97 14.29
C GLY A 420 5.98 20.72 13.81
N ALA A 421 6.85 20.14 14.65
CA ALA A 421 8.21 19.79 14.28
C ALA A 421 8.26 18.66 13.21
N ALA A 422 7.45 17.62 13.35
CA ALA A 422 7.33 16.56 12.35
C ALA A 422 6.79 17.09 11.02
N MET A 423 5.83 18.00 11.05
CA MET A 423 5.25 18.68 9.90
C MET A 423 6.27 19.60 9.23
N HIS A 424 7.12 20.29 10.00
CA HIS A 424 8.19 21.14 9.49
C HIS A 424 9.25 20.33 8.72
N VAL A 425 9.68 19.19 9.26
CA VAL A 425 10.62 18.28 8.59
C VAL A 425 10.02 17.73 7.30
N ALA A 426 8.75 17.30 7.33
CA ALA A 426 8.04 16.84 6.13
C ALA A 426 7.94 17.95 5.06
N LEU A 427 7.72 19.18 5.47
CA LEU A 427 7.66 20.35 4.57
C LEU A 427 9.02 20.70 3.96
N LEU A 428 10.11 20.59 4.71
CA LEU A 428 11.46 20.78 4.17
C LEU A 428 11.77 19.74 3.07
N GLN A 429 11.33 18.50 3.27
CA GLN A 429 11.47 17.43 2.28
C GLN A 429 10.57 17.66 1.05
N VAL A 430 9.34 18.14 1.23
CA VAL A 430 8.45 18.55 0.14
C VAL A 430 9.07 19.72 -0.65
N ARG A 431 9.69 20.69 0.02
CA ARG A 431 10.42 21.78 -0.65
C ARG A 431 11.56 21.30 -1.54
N ALA A 432 12.21 20.20 -1.21
CA ALA A 432 13.21 19.58 -2.08
C ALA A 432 12.59 19.11 -3.41
N GLY A 433 11.34 18.64 -3.40
CA GLY A 433 10.58 18.31 -4.61
C GLY A 433 10.28 19.51 -5.50
N LEU A 434 10.17 20.72 -4.93
CA LEU A 434 9.90 21.97 -5.66
C LEU A 434 11.14 22.58 -6.36
N ARG A 435 12.30 21.94 -6.27
CA ARG A 435 13.54 22.41 -6.92
C ARG A 435 13.42 22.57 -8.43
N VAL A 436 12.49 21.90 -9.09
CA VAL A 436 12.24 22.01 -10.53
C VAL A 436 11.95 23.46 -10.94
N PHE A 437 11.24 24.23 -10.11
CA PHE A 437 10.90 25.63 -10.40
C PHE A 437 12.10 26.59 -10.28
N ARG A 438 13.20 26.13 -9.67
CA ARG A 438 14.48 26.85 -9.63
C ARG A 438 15.43 26.49 -10.78
N GLN A 439 15.06 25.52 -11.61
CA GLN A 439 15.86 25.05 -12.75
C GLN A 439 15.10 25.33 -14.07
N PRO A 440 15.29 26.47 -14.73
CA PRO A 440 14.41 26.91 -15.81
C PRO A 440 14.33 25.92 -16.96
N ARG A 441 15.44 25.31 -17.37
CA ARG A 441 15.44 24.32 -18.47
C ARG A 441 14.62 23.07 -18.13
N ARG A 442 14.77 22.53 -16.91
CA ARG A 442 14.02 21.32 -16.48
C ARG A 442 12.58 21.65 -16.15
N GLY A 443 12.35 22.82 -15.57
CA GLY A 443 11.00 23.34 -15.32
C GLY A 443 10.21 23.54 -16.59
N ALA A 444 10.81 24.17 -17.60
CA ALA A 444 10.20 24.35 -18.92
C ALA A 444 9.90 23.01 -19.61
N ALA A 445 10.84 22.05 -19.57
CA ALA A 445 10.61 20.72 -20.13
C ALA A 445 9.48 19.96 -19.41
N ALA A 446 9.40 20.08 -18.08
CA ALA A 446 8.31 19.48 -17.29
C ALA A 446 6.96 20.14 -17.61
N ALA A 447 6.92 21.48 -17.69
CA ALA A 447 5.71 22.23 -18.03
C ALA A 447 5.25 21.93 -19.46
N ALA A 448 6.16 21.96 -20.44
CA ALA A 448 5.84 21.62 -21.83
C ALA A 448 5.25 20.20 -21.94
N ALA A 449 5.90 19.20 -21.33
CA ALA A 449 5.38 17.83 -21.34
C ALA A 449 4.01 17.73 -20.64
N GLN A 450 3.79 18.47 -19.55
CA GLN A 450 2.50 18.46 -18.84
C GLN A 450 1.39 19.11 -19.66
N LEU A 451 1.67 20.27 -20.29
CA LEU A 451 0.70 20.97 -21.15
C LEU A 451 0.38 20.14 -22.40
N THR A 452 1.39 19.49 -23.01
CA THR A 452 1.16 18.54 -24.11
C THR A 452 0.26 17.40 -23.68
N ALA A 453 0.45 16.83 -22.50
CA ALA A 453 -0.43 15.78 -21.98
C ALA A 453 -1.89 16.27 -21.87
N TRP A 454 -2.12 17.49 -21.38
CA TRP A 454 -3.45 18.08 -21.28
C TRP A 454 -4.07 18.40 -22.65
N ALA A 455 -3.28 18.90 -23.61
CA ALA A 455 -3.74 19.12 -24.97
C ALA A 455 -4.18 17.80 -25.64
N ILE A 456 -3.43 16.72 -25.43
CA ILE A 456 -3.79 15.40 -25.94
C ILE A 456 -5.05 14.87 -25.24
N GLN A 457 -5.22 15.09 -23.93
CA GLN A 457 -6.45 14.73 -23.22
C GLN A 457 -7.66 15.51 -23.73
N LEU A 458 -7.47 16.81 -24.02
CA LEU A 458 -8.51 17.62 -24.64
C LEU A 458 -8.92 17.07 -26.01
N ALA A 459 -7.94 16.68 -26.84
CA ALA A 459 -8.20 16.04 -28.12
C ALA A 459 -8.93 14.68 -27.96
N ALA A 460 -8.59 13.90 -26.91
CA ALA A 460 -9.31 12.65 -26.60
C ALA A 460 -10.76 12.91 -26.21
N CYS A 461 -11.04 13.92 -25.38
CA CYS A 461 -12.39 14.33 -25.04
C CYS A 461 -13.18 14.80 -26.28
N TRP A 462 -12.55 15.55 -27.18
CA TRP A 462 -13.16 15.96 -28.43
C TRP A 462 -13.43 14.77 -29.37
N ALA A 463 -12.50 13.82 -29.46
CA ALA A 463 -12.68 12.59 -30.25
C ALA A 463 -13.90 11.78 -29.77
N LEU A 464 -14.19 11.77 -28.49
CA LEU A 464 -15.39 11.12 -27.95
C LEU A 464 -16.68 11.88 -28.28
N LEU A 465 -16.65 13.22 -28.39
CA LEU A 465 -17.78 13.97 -28.93
C LEU A 465 -18.01 13.63 -30.40
N ALA A 466 -16.95 13.46 -31.19
CA ALA A 466 -17.04 13.02 -32.57
C ALA A 466 -17.59 11.58 -32.69
N ALA A 467 -17.19 10.68 -31.77
CA ALA A 467 -17.70 9.31 -31.71
C ALA A 467 -19.23 9.22 -31.56
N LEU A 468 -19.82 10.18 -30.87
CA LEU A 468 -21.28 10.29 -30.66
C LEU A 468 -21.96 11.20 -31.69
N GLY A 469 -21.25 11.70 -32.69
CA GLY A 469 -21.80 12.64 -33.67
C GLY A 469 -22.11 14.06 -33.14
N LEU A 470 -21.60 14.36 -31.94
CA LEU A 470 -21.88 15.63 -31.24
C LEU A 470 -20.91 16.76 -31.57
N SER A 471 -19.87 16.50 -32.40
CA SER A 471 -18.81 17.47 -32.72
C SER A 471 -19.32 18.77 -33.39
N GLY A 472 -20.44 18.71 -34.11
CA GLY A 472 -21.04 19.87 -34.71
C GLY A 472 -21.88 20.74 -33.74
N GLN A 473 -22.46 20.13 -32.70
CA GLN A 473 -23.26 20.79 -31.69
C GLN A 473 -22.41 21.24 -30.48
N ALA A 474 -21.46 20.40 -30.08
CA ALA A 474 -20.61 20.59 -28.93
C ALA A 474 -19.13 20.53 -29.37
N GLY A 475 -18.56 21.68 -29.71
CA GLY A 475 -17.20 21.81 -30.22
C GLY A 475 -16.12 21.61 -29.17
N ILE A 476 -14.90 22.13 -29.46
CA ILE A 476 -13.73 22.00 -28.57
C ILE A 476 -13.95 22.66 -27.21
N GLY A 477 -14.81 23.68 -27.13
CA GLY A 477 -15.20 24.33 -25.88
C GLY A 477 -15.94 23.39 -24.93
N ALA A 478 -16.82 22.53 -25.46
CA ALA A 478 -17.51 21.51 -24.67
C ALA A 478 -16.54 20.43 -24.15
N ALA A 479 -15.61 19.98 -25.01
CA ALA A 479 -14.55 19.05 -24.59
C ALA A 479 -13.68 19.66 -23.47
N ALA A 480 -13.35 20.94 -23.58
CA ALA A 480 -12.60 21.68 -22.56
C ALA A 480 -13.39 21.79 -21.25
N ALA A 481 -14.69 22.13 -21.34
CA ALA A 481 -15.55 22.25 -20.16
C ALA A 481 -15.75 20.91 -19.45
N VAL A 482 -15.91 19.80 -20.19
CA VAL A 482 -15.97 18.45 -19.61
C VAL A 482 -14.64 18.09 -18.94
N LEU A 483 -13.51 18.27 -19.63
CA LEU A 483 -12.18 17.96 -19.07
C LEU A 483 -11.92 18.78 -17.79
N PHE A 484 -12.33 20.04 -17.77
CA PHE A 484 -12.27 20.89 -16.60
C PHE A 484 -13.13 20.36 -15.44
N ALA A 485 -14.42 20.10 -15.68
CA ALA A 485 -15.37 19.65 -14.68
C ALA A 485 -14.95 18.32 -14.05
N VAL A 486 -14.49 17.37 -14.87
CA VAL A 486 -14.01 16.06 -14.43
C VAL A 486 -12.79 16.21 -13.51
N ASN A 487 -11.84 17.09 -13.85
CA ASN A 487 -10.65 17.30 -13.00
C ASN A 487 -10.97 18.04 -11.70
N VAL A 488 -11.93 18.98 -11.71
CA VAL A 488 -12.39 19.67 -10.49
C VAL A 488 -13.14 18.70 -9.56
N THR A 489 -14.07 17.92 -10.08
CA THR A 489 -14.82 16.93 -9.27
C THR A 489 -13.93 15.82 -8.74
N ALA A 490 -12.88 15.49 -9.47
CA ALA A 490 -11.89 14.51 -9.01
C ALA A 490 -11.11 14.95 -7.75
N VAL A 491 -11.14 16.22 -7.35
CA VAL A 491 -10.51 16.69 -6.09
C VAL A 491 -11.23 16.15 -4.86
N VAL A 492 -12.55 15.90 -4.95
CA VAL A 492 -13.37 15.37 -3.86
C VAL A 492 -13.49 13.84 -3.99
N PRO A 493 -12.74 13.05 -3.21
CA PRO A 493 -12.77 11.59 -3.31
C PRO A 493 -14.00 11.02 -2.60
N ALA A 494 -15.19 11.24 -3.14
CA ALA A 494 -16.43 10.82 -2.49
C ALA A 494 -16.79 9.36 -2.80
N THR A 495 -16.47 8.88 -4.02
CA THR A 495 -16.79 7.51 -4.45
C THR A 495 -15.56 6.80 -5.03
N PRO A 496 -15.49 5.46 -5.00
CA PRO A 496 -14.46 4.72 -5.77
C PRO A 496 -14.56 5.08 -7.25
N SER A 497 -13.43 5.39 -7.88
CA SER A 497 -13.33 5.82 -9.28
C SER A 497 -14.22 7.02 -9.66
N ASN A 498 -14.68 7.80 -8.69
CA ASN A 498 -15.63 8.92 -8.86
C ASN A 498 -16.94 8.57 -9.60
N VAL A 499 -17.35 7.30 -9.61
CA VAL A 499 -18.59 6.85 -10.24
C VAL A 499 -19.80 7.62 -9.69
N GLY A 500 -20.66 8.10 -10.54
CA GLY A 500 -21.83 8.91 -10.24
C GLY A 500 -21.55 10.41 -10.26
N ILE A 501 -20.55 10.90 -9.53
CA ILE A 501 -20.18 12.33 -9.51
C ILE A 501 -19.58 12.74 -10.86
N PHE A 502 -18.78 11.87 -11.45
CA PHE A 502 -18.19 12.06 -12.76
C PHE A 502 -19.29 12.22 -13.83
N GLN A 503 -20.23 11.27 -13.90
CA GLN A 503 -21.35 11.32 -14.85
C GLN A 503 -22.23 12.54 -14.62
N PHE A 504 -22.52 12.87 -13.37
CA PHE A 504 -23.30 14.05 -13.03
C PHE A 504 -22.64 15.34 -13.54
N ALA A 505 -21.32 15.47 -13.36
CA ALA A 505 -20.58 16.62 -13.86
C ALA A 505 -20.61 16.73 -15.39
N VAL A 506 -20.42 15.59 -16.09
CA VAL A 506 -20.45 15.54 -17.55
C VAL A 506 -21.86 15.90 -18.08
N VAL A 507 -22.90 15.27 -17.53
CA VAL A 507 -24.29 15.56 -17.92
C VAL A 507 -24.62 17.02 -17.65
N SER A 508 -24.29 17.55 -16.47
CA SER A 508 -24.55 18.96 -16.16
C SER A 508 -23.88 19.90 -17.17
N VAL A 509 -22.61 19.66 -17.51
CA VAL A 509 -21.89 20.52 -18.47
C VAL A 509 -22.47 20.43 -19.87
N LEU A 510 -22.69 19.23 -20.40
CA LEU A 510 -23.12 19.04 -21.79
C LEU A 510 -24.59 19.41 -21.99
N SER A 511 -25.47 19.07 -21.04
CA SER A 511 -26.91 19.36 -21.21
C SER A 511 -27.25 20.82 -20.93
N THR A 512 -26.73 21.42 -19.85
CA THR A 512 -27.06 22.79 -19.49
C THR A 512 -26.23 23.81 -20.28
N GLY A 513 -25.00 23.46 -20.64
CA GLY A 513 -24.08 24.39 -21.31
C GLY A 513 -24.11 24.35 -22.84
N PHE A 514 -24.43 23.20 -23.42
CA PHE A 514 -24.33 22.97 -24.87
C PHE A 514 -25.61 22.38 -25.49
N GLY A 515 -26.67 22.23 -24.72
CA GLY A 515 -27.96 21.75 -25.21
C GLY A 515 -27.96 20.28 -25.69
N VAL A 516 -26.93 19.48 -25.28
CA VAL A 516 -26.87 18.06 -25.62
C VAL A 516 -27.94 17.28 -24.89
N SER A 517 -28.56 16.30 -25.54
CA SER A 517 -29.56 15.45 -24.90
C SER A 517 -28.99 14.78 -23.64
N GLY A 518 -29.82 14.59 -22.61
CA GLY A 518 -29.35 13.92 -21.38
C GLY A 518 -28.87 12.50 -21.62
N ALA A 519 -29.41 11.80 -22.64
CA ALA A 519 -29.01 10.44 -23.01
C ALA A 519 -27.59 10.42 -23.61
N ASP A 520 -27.31 11.28 -24.57
CA ASP A 520 -26.02 11.40 -25.23
C ASP A 520 -24.94 11.88 -24.24
N ALA A 521 -25.29 12.85 -23.37
CA ALA A 521 -24.40 13.35 -22.34
C ALA A 521 -24.03 12.27 -21.32
N LEU A 522 -24.97 11.42 -20.92
CA LEU A 522 -24.69 10.30 -20.01
C LEU A 522 -23.90 9.20 -20.71
N ALA A 523 -24.23 8.87 -21.96
CA ALA A 523 -23.51 7.93 -22.80
C ALA A 523 -22.04 8.37 -22.97
N TYR A 524 -21.81 9.64 -23.28
CA TYR A 524 -20.47 10.23 -23.33
C TYR A 524 -19.72 10.05 -22.02
N GLY A 525 -20.33 10.35 -20.87
CA GLY A 525 -19.71 10.22 -19.56
C GLY A 525 -19.33 8.77 -19.24
N VAL A 526 -20.17 7.80 -19.62
CA VAL A 526 -19.90 6.36 -19.44
C VAL A 526 -18.74 5.91 -20.33
N ILE A 527 -18.73 6.30 -21.61
CA ILE A 527 -17.67 5.95 -22.56
C ILE A 527 -16.33 6.58 -22.12
N LEU A 528 -16.33 7.86 -21.73
CA LEU A 528 -15.12 8.54 -21.26
C LEU A 528 -14.51 7.84 -20.05
N GLN A 529 -15.32 7.47 -19.07
CA GLN A 529 -14.85 6.74 -17.89
C GLN A 529 -14.36 5.34 -18.25
N ALA A 530 -15.03 4.64 -19.17
CA ALA A 530 -14.58 3.34 -19.66
C ALA A 530 -13.21 3.44 -20.35
N VAL A 531 -12.98 4.47 -21.16
CA VAL A 531 -11.69 4.76 -21.82
C VAL A 531 -10.61 5.05 -20.79
N GLU A 532 -10.87 5.83 -19.74
CA GLU A 532 -9.93 6.10 -18.67
C GLU A 532 -9.53 4.81 -17.91
N ILE A 533 -10.51 3.97 -17.56
CA ILE A 533 -10.25 2.71 -16.85
C ILE A 533 -9.52 1.73 -17.76
N ALA A 534 -9.94 1.57 -19.01
CA ALA A 534 -9.32 0.67 -19.98
C ALA A 534 -7.84 1.02 -20.21
N THR A 535 -7.53 2.30 -20.40
CA THR A 535 -6.15 2.78 -20.58
C THR A 535 -5.31 2.60 -19.32
N ALA A 536 -5.89 2.84 -18.13
CA ALA A 536 -5.23 2.61 -16.85
C ALA A 536 -4.88 1.14 -16.64
N VAL A 537 -5.79 0.23 -16.97
CA VAL A 537 -5.58 -1.23 -16.86
C VAL A 537 -4.58 -1.71 -17.92
N ALA A 538 -4.74 -1.31 -19.18
CA ALA A 538 -3.88 -1.74 -20.28
C ALA A 538 -2.41 -1.38 -20.08
N LEU A 539 -2.14 -0.19 -19.53
CA LEU A 539 -0.76 0.28 -19.30
C LEU A 539 -0.26 -0.05 -17.88
N GLY A 540 -1.13 -0.02 -16.90
CA GLY A 540 -0.75 -0.19 -15.49
C GLY A 540 -0.56 -1.64 -15.09
N LEU A 541 -1.38 -2.58 -15.60
CA LEU A 541 -1.26 -3.99 -15.26
C LEU A 541 0.06 -4.61 -15.73
N PRO A 542 0.52 -4.42 -17.00
CA PRO A 542 1.84 -4.87 -17.40
C PRO A 542 2.98 -4.24 -16.61
N ALA A 543 2.85 -2.96 -16.23
CA ALA A 543 3.83 -2.28 -15.40
C ALA A 543 3.91 -2.89 -13.99
N LEU A 544 2.77 -3.24 -13.40
CA LEU A 544 2.67 -3.89 -12.09
C LEU A 544 3.27 -5.29 -12.11
N VAL A 545 2.93 -6.10 -13.12
CA VAL A 545 3.46 -7.46 -13.29
C VAL A 545 4.98 -7.46 -13.50
N ARG A 546 5.49 -6.52 -14.30
CA ARG A 546 6.95 -6.39 -14.51
C ARG A 546 7.73 -5.99 -13.27
N GLU A 547 7.08 -5.35 -12.31
CA GLU A 547 7.70 -5.03 -11.02
C GLU A 547 7.67 -6.21 -10.04
N GLY A 548 7.01 -7.31 -10.40
CA GLY A 548 6.82 -8.44 -9.50
C GLY A 548 6.07 -8.06 -8.24
N LEU A 549 5.23 -7.01 -8.32
CA LEU A 549 4.47 -6.49 -7.20
C LEU A 549 3.13 -7.20 -7.11
N THR A 550 2.89 -7.85 -5.99
CA THR A 550 1.55 -8.25 -5.59
C THR A 550 0.92 -7.20 -4.66
N TRP A 551 -0.38 -7.25 -4.47
CA TRP A 551 -1.08 -6.40 -3.49
C TRP A 551 -0.58 -6.61 -2.05
N SER A 552 -0.17 -7.83 -1.72
CA SER A 552 0.46 -8.18 -0.45
C SER A 552 1.79 -7.47 -0.28
N ASP A 553 2.61 -7.37 -1.35
CA ASP A 553 3.90 -6.67 -1.35
C ASP A 553 3.78 -5.21 -0.94
N LEU A 554 2.80 -4.51 -1.49
CA LEU A 554 2.55 -3.11 -1.17
C LEU A 554 2.09 -2.93 0.29
N ARG A 555 1.31 -3.86 0.82
CA ARG A 555 0.82 -3.84 2.20
C ARG A 555 1.95 -4.07 3.20
N VAL A 556 2.77 -5.10 2.97
CA VAL A 556 3.89 -5.46 3.85
C VAL A 556 4.93 -4.34 3.87
N GLN A 557 5.21 -3.73 2.73
CA GLN A 557 6.13 -2.61 2.66
C GLN A 557 5.60 -1.35 3.34
N ALA A 558 4.31 -1.07 3.25
CA ALA A 558 3.70 0.01 4.01
C ALA A 558 3.85 -0.19 5.53
N LEU A 559 3.84 -1.44 6.00
CA LEU A 559 4.08 -1.79 7.40
C LEU A 559 5.57 -1.67 7.78
N SER A 560 6.49 -2.10 6.91
CA SER A 560 7.94 -1.98 7.15
C SER A 560 8.48 -0.55 7.06
N MET A 561 7.73 0.38 6.48
CA MET A 561 8.06 1.80 6.39
C MET A 561 7.74 2.60 7.64
N ALA A 562 6.96 2.09 8.57
CA ALA A 562 6.71 2.78 9.83
C ALA A 562 8.07 3.08 10.50
N PRO A 563 8.36 4.37 10.86
CA PRO A 563 9.64 4.71 11.47
C PRO A 563 9.76 3.99 12.82
N VAL A 564 10.74 3.09 12.91
CA VAL A 564 11.08 2.40 14.16
C VAL A 564 11.92 3.36 14.99
N ARG A 565 11.53 3.62 16.23
CA ARG A 565 12.25 4.50 17.17
C ARG A 565 12.51 3.76 18.45
N LEU A 566 13.75 3.37 18.64
CA LEU A 566 14.22 2.82 19.92
C LEU A 566 14.59 3.95 20.88
N LYS A 567 14.30 3.76 22.15
CA LYS A 567 14.79 4.65 23.20
C LYS A 567 16.21 4.21 23.55
N PRO A 568 17.18 5.15 23.68
CA PRO A 568 18.47 4.82 24.27
C PRO A 568 18.21 4.26 25.69
N GLN A 569 18.65 3.05 25.96
CA GLN A 569 18.68 2.55 27.32
C GLN A 569 20.01 2.96 27.95
N PRO A 570 20.04 3.36 29.22
CA PRO A 570 21.30 3.69 29.89
C PRO A 570 22.21 2.47 29.83
N ALA A 571 23.48 2.72 29.48
CA ALA A 571 24.52 1.71 29.57
C ALA A 571 24.52 1.13 31.00
N ARG A 572 24.60 -0.18 31.14
CA ARG A 572 24.89 -0.79 32.46
C ARG A 572 26.21 -0.21 32.91
N PHE A 573 26.22 0.62 33.93
CA PHE A 573 27.41 0.85 34.74
C PHE A 573 27.62 -0.43 35.51
N GLU A 574 28.74 -1.10 35.25
CA GLU A 574 29.30 -2.16 36.10
C GLU A 574 29.58 -1.65 37.52
#